data_4028eea1a8a15684f3e1b8be2ced84df
#
_entry.id   4028eea1a8a15684f3e1b8be2ced84df
#
_cell.length_a   1.000
_cell.length_b   1.000
_cell.length_c   1.000
_cell.angle_alpha   90.00
_cell.angle_beta   90.00
_cell.angle_gamma   90.00
#
_symmetry.space_group_name_H-M   'P 1'
#
loop_
_entity.id
_entity.type
_entity.pdbx_description
1 polymer ?
#
loop_
_entity_poly.entity_id
_entity_poly.type
_entity_poly.pdbx_seq_one_letter_code
_entity_poly.pdbx_strand_id
1 'polypeptide(L)'
;MASSAKDSHPQRPARKQQKLSVIQLLRNNDPSLSKDHATALVSCKNVYVDGELCTDSKAMYPKEAIVEVVFPKFVSRGGFKLEKALEVFGIDVEGLVMLDAGSSTGGFTDCLLQHGAKAVHSVDVGFNLLDYKVRSDRRVIVHEKQNIMTLSKEALEPLPNAAVADLSFRSIKGAASHILDLVGDTWLIALVKPQFEVPKWQENFFGVIEDSKLLEETLESVFDNLTQEEIGIYNAVKSPIKGHKGNTEFLALLKRGVNWNKETFLKACLF
;
A
#
# COMPACT_ATOMS: atom_id res chain seq x y z
N MET A 1 51.07 -51.87 39.43
CA MET A 1 50.58 -51.91 38.03
C MET A 1 49.07 -51.99 38.06
N ALA A 2 48.38 -50.91 37.86
CA ALA A 2 46.93 -50.84 37.81
C ALA A 2 46.54 -50.33 36.43
N SER A 3 45.92 -51.19 35.63
CA SER A 3 45.42 -50.93 34.30
C SER A 3 44.09 -50.16 34.40
N SER A 4 44.05 -48.99 33.88
CA SER A 4 42.82 -48.21 33.79
C SER A 4 42.05 -48.64 32.53
N ALA A 5 40.93 -49.32 32.69
CA ALA A 5 39.97 -49.59 31.63
C ALA A 5 39.27 -48.28 31.26
N LYS A 6 39.39 -47.88 29.98
CA LYS A 6 38.62 -46.79 29.41
C LYS A 6 37.24 -47.35 29.03
N ASP A 7 36.20 -46.96 29.75
CA ASP A 7 34.80 -47.17 29.37
C ASP A 7 34.48 -46.27 28.17
N SER A 8 34.45 -46.85 26.97
CA SER A 8 33.92 -46.21 25.78
C SER A 8 32.44 -46.47 25.71
N HIS A 9 31.62 -45.50 26.14
CA HIS A 9 30.17 -45.54 25.89
C HIS A 9 29.93 -45.32 24.39
N PRO A 10 29.13 -46.21 23.72
CA PRO A 10 28.77 -45.99 22.35
C PRO A 10 27.82 -44.77 22.27
N GLN A 11 28.21 -43.71 21.54
CA GLN A 11 27.35 -42.60 21.20
C GLN A 11 26.17 -43.15 20.39
N ARG A 12 24.93 -42.96 20.90
CA ARG A 12 23.71 -43.24 20.17
C ARG A 12 23.70 -42.43 18.87
N PRO A 13 23.44 -43.03 17.69
CA PRO A 13 23.36 -42.26 16.45
C PRO A 13 22.23 -41.22 16.57
N ALA A 14 22.55 -39.97 16.22
CA ALA A 14 21.59 -38.88 16.20
C ALA A 14 20.38 -39.33 15.34
N ARG A 15 19.19 -39.31 15.92
CA ARG A 15 17.93 -39.61 15.22
C ARG A 15 17.83 -38.63 14.05
N LYS A 16 17.87 -39.14 12.80
CA LYS A 16 17.62 -38.33 11.59
C LYS A 16 16.25 -37.67 11.77
N GLN A 17 16.23 -36.38 11.94
CA GLN A 17 14.97 -35.62 11.99
C GLN A 17 14.19 -35.84 10.69
N GLN A 18 12.97 -36.29 10.82
CA GLN A 18 12.08 -36.48 9.67
C GLN A 18 11.74 -35.12 9.09
N LYS A 19 12.06 -34.91 7.80
CA LYS A 19 11.71 -33.68 7.08
C LYS A 19 10.46 -33.89 6.22
N LEU A 20 9.61 -32.86 6.18
CA LEU A 20 8.43 -32.80 5.32
C LEU A 20 8.56 -31.57 4.40
N SER A 21 7.97 -31.66 3.20
CA SER A 21 7.87 -30.47 2.36
C SER A 21 6.88 -29.48 2.97
N VAL A 22 7.05 -28.17 2.69
CA VAL A 22 6.11 -27.14 3.13
C VAL A 22 4.67 -27.47 2.72
N ILE A 23 4.47 -28.06 1.54
CA ILE A 23 3.15 -28.53 1.08
C ILE A 23 2.58 -29.63 1.98
N GLN A 24 3.42 -30.56 2.44
CA GLN A 24 3.00 -31.60 3.39
C GLN A 24 2.67 -31.02 4.76
N LEU A 25 3.46 -30.06 5.25
CA LEU A 25 3.19 -29.36 6.52
C LEU A 25 1.86 -28.61 6.46
N LEU A 26 1.60 -27.84 5.40
CA LEU A 26 0.33 -27.14 5.18
C LEU A 26 -0.86 -28.10 5.20
N ARG A 27 -0.76 -29.22 4.49
CA ARG A 27 -1.83 -30.23 4.41
C ARG A 27 -1.98 -31.07 5.67
N ASN A 28 -0.98 -31.16 6.51
CA ASN A 28 -1.10 -31.77 7.83
C ASN A 28 -1.89 -30.87 8.78
N ASN A 29 -1.73 -29.53 8.67
CA ASN A 29 -2.47 -28.54 9.46
C ASN A 29 -3.91 -28.39 8.97
N ASP A 30 -4.12 -28.44 7.66
CA ASP A 30 -5.44 -28.40 7.02
C ASP A 30 -5.56 -29.55 5.99
N PRO A 31 -6.13 -30.69 6.38
CA PRO A 31 -6.31 -31.84 5.46
C PRO A 31 -7.26 -31.57 4.30
N SER A 32 -8.09 -30.52 4.37
CA SER A 32 -8.99 -30.13 3.27
C SER A 32 -8.25 -29.43 2.12
N LEU A 33 -7.02 -28.95 2.39
CA LEU A 33 -6.24 -28.16 1.44
C LEU A 33 -5.72 -29.05 0.30
N SER A 34 -6.10 -28.74 -0.94
CA SER A 34 -5.55 -29.42 -2.11
C SER A 34 -4.07 -29.10 -2.30
N LYS A 35 -3.32 -29.97 -2.98
CA LYS A 35 -1.91 -29.72 -3.28
C LYS A 35 -1.70 -28.45 -4.10
N ASP A 36 -2.58 -28.19 -5.07
CA ASP A 36 -2.49 -27.03 -5.95
C ASP A 36 -2.77 -25.75 -5.18
N HIS A 37 -3.75 -25.76 -4.27
CA HIS A 37 -4.03 -24.62 -3.40
C HIS A 37 -2.88 -24.36 -2.43
N ALA A 38 -2.31 -25.38 -1.79
CA ALA A 38 -1.12 -25.24 -0.96
C ALA A 38 0.07 -24.64 -1.74
N THR A 39 0.27 -25.09 -2.99
CA THR A 39 1.32 -24.53 -3.87
C THR A 39 1.05 -23.07 -4.21
N ALA A 40 -0.21 -22.71 -4.49
CA ALA A 40 -0.60 -21.31 -4.74
C ALA A 40 -0.34 -20.43 -3.52
N LEU A 41 -0.65 -20.88 -2.30
CA LEU A 41 -0.36 -20.12 -1.07
C LEU A 41 1.13 -19.78 -0.93
N VAL A 42 2.02 -20.74 -1.22
CA VAL A 42 3.47 -20.49 -1.19
C VAL A 42 3.89 -19.51 -2.29
N SER A 43 3.39 -19.69 -3.50
CA SER A 43 3.69 -18.81 -4.66
C SER A 43 3.21 -17.39 -4.42
N CYS A 44 2.07 -17.22 -3.75
CA CYS A 44 1.51 -15.92 -3.35
C CYS A 44 2.21 -15.31 -2.12
N LYS A 45 3.26 -15.96 -1.57
CA LYS A 45 4.02 -15.47 -0.41
C LYS A 45 3.19 -15.34 0.87
N ASN A 46 2.20 -16.20 1.03
CA ASN A 46 1.31 -16.22 2.19
C ASN A 46 1.73 -17.23 3.26
N VAL A 47 2.83 -17.97 3.07
CA VAL A 47 3.26 -19.04 3.95
C VAL A 47 4.53 -18.66 4.69
N TYR A 48 4.49 -18.78 6.01
CA TYR A 48 5.63 -18.60 6.91
C TYR A 48 5.93 -19.93 7.60
N VAL A 49 7.21 -20.26 7.75
CA VAL A 49 7.66 -21.45 8.47
C VAL A 49 8.66 -21.00 9.54
N ASP A 50 8.36 -21.31 10.80
CA ASP A 50 9.11 -20.85 11.97
C ASP A 50 9.34 -19.32 11.97
N GLY A 51 8.32 -18.56 11.49
CA GLY A 51 8.34 -17.10 11.39
C GLY A 51 9.03 -16.54 10.15
N GLU A 52 9.64 -17.38 9.30
CA GLU A 52 10.29 -16.95 8.06
C GLU A 52 9.42 -17.18 6.83
N LEU A 53 9.41 -16.20 5.89
CA LEU A 53 8.64 -16.29 4.66
C LEU A 53 9.16 -17.43 3.76
N CYS A 54 8.30 -18.40 3.46
CA CYS A 54 8.59 -19.48 2.53
C CYS A 54 8.17 -19.10 1.10
N THR A 55 9.12 -19.11 0.17
CA THR A 55 8.88 -18.81 -1.26
C THR A 55 9.11 -19.99 -2.19
N ASP A 56 9.61 -21.11 -1.67
CA ASP A 56 9.86 -22.33 -2.44
C ASP A 56 8.90 -23.44 -2.00
N SER A 57 7.99 -23.84 -2.88
CA SER A 57 7.02 -24.92 -2.64
C SER A 57 7.67 -26.30 -2.45
N LYS A 58 8.95 -26.46 -2.81
CA LYS A 58 9.73 -27.69 -2.62
C LYS A 58 10.59 -27.69 -1.36
N ALA A 59 10.62 -26.58 -0.61
CA ALA A 59 11.42 -26.44 0.61
C ALA A 59 11.06 -27.54 1.62
N MET A 60 12.09 -28.06 2.31
CA MET A 60 11.99 -29.17 3.25
C MET A 60 12.31 -28.70 4.67
N TYR A 61 11.39 -28.89 5.58
CA TYR A 61 11.47 -28.46 6.99
C TYR A 61 11.38 -29.65 7.96
N PRO A 62 11.85 -29.53 9.18
CA PRO A 62 11.57 -30.50 10.23
C PRO A 62 10.05 -30.74 10.35
N LYS A 63 9.64 -31.97 10.67
CA LYS A 63 8.22 -32.31 10.83
C LYS A 63 7.52 -31.45 11.88
N GLU A 64 8.28 -31.00 12.86
CA GLU A 64 7.85 -30.19 14.00
C GLU A 64 7.81 -28.68 13.68
N ALA A 65 8.23 -28.26 12.49
CA ALA A 65 8.23 -26.85 12.07
C ALA A 65 6.80 -26.28 12.11
N ILE A 66 6.70 -25.07 12.62
CA ILE A 66 5.42 -24.35 12.71
C ILE A 66 5.18 -23.66 11.36
N VAL A 67 4.08 -24.03 10.70
CA VAL A 67 3.67 -23.41 9.45
C VAL A 67 2.43 -22.55 9.66
N GLU A 68 2.51 -21.31 9.21
CA GLU A 68 1.44 -20.31 9.30
C GLU A 68 1.06 -19.82 7.92
N VAL A 69 -0.25 -19.63 7.69
CA VAL A 69 -0.77 -18.97 6.48
C VAL A 69 -1.24 -17.59 6.86
N VAL A 70 -0.54 -16.58 6.36
CA VAL A 70 -0.84 -15.18 6.66
C VAL A 70 -1.32 -14.50 5.37
N PHE A 71 -2.57 -14.10 5.36
CA PHE A 71 -3.10 -13.26 4.29
C PHE A 71 -2.84 -11.79 4.61
N PRO A 72 -2.23 -11.03 3.70
CA PRO A 72 -2.08 -9.60 3.92
C PRO A 72 -3.48 -8.97 4.06
N LYS A 73 -3.60 -8.00 4.97
CA LYS A 73 -4.87 -7.29 5.22
C LYS A 73 -5.41 -6.66 3.93
N PHE A 74 -4.52 -6.08 3.12
CA PHE A 74 -4.86 -5.45 1.85
C PHE A 74 -4.11 -6.12 0.69
N VAL A 75 -4.66 -6.05 -0.51
CA VAL A 75 -4.05 -6.60 -1.75
C VAL A 75 -2.70 -5.97 -2.09
N SER A 76 -2.38 -4.81 -1.54
CA SER A 76 -1.05 -4.20 -1.63
C SER A 76 -0.74 -3.29 -0.43
N ARG A 77 0.54 -2.91 -0.32
CA ARG A 77 1.03 -2.00 0.74
C ARG A 77 0.33 -0.63 0.73
N GLY A 78 -0.24 -0.21 -0.41
CA GLY A 78 -1.01 1.02 -0.53
C GLY A 78 -2.14 1.10 0.49
N GLY A 79 -2.86 0.00 0.73
CA GLY A 79 -3.97 -0.03 1.68
C GLY A 79 -3.60 0.46 3.08
N PHE A 80 -2.42 0.08 3.59
CA PHE A 80 -1.95 0.55 4.90
C PHE A 80 -1.65 2.05 4.94
N LYS A 81 -1.27 2.65 3.80
CA LYS A 81 -1.06 4.11 3.72
C LYS A 81 -2.40 4.83 3.89
N LEU A 82 -3.41 4.43 3.11
CA LEU A 82 -4.73 5.05 3.18
C LEU A 82 -5.39 4.80 4.54
N GLU A 83 -5.32 3.59 5.08
CA GLU A 83 -5.85 3.27 6.40
C GLU A 83 -5.31 4.22 7.47
N LYS A 84 -3.99 4.48 7.47
CA LYS A 84 -3.37 5.42 8.40
C LYS A 84 -3.93 6.84 8.24
N ALA A 85 -4.18 7.27 7.01
CA ALA A 85 -4.77 8.59 6.76
C ALA A 85 -6.22 8.66 7.26
N LEU A 86 -7.06 7.67 6.97
CA LEU A 86 -8.44 7.61 7.44
C LEU A 86 -8.50 7.68 8.96
N GLU A 87 -7.65 6.88 9.65
CA GLU A 87 -7.55 6.87 11.11
C GLU A 87 -7.14 8.23 11.69
N VAL A 88 -6.03 8.81 11.20
CA VAL A 88 -5.49 10.07 11.74
C VAL A 88 -6.38 11.26 11.42
N PHE A 89 -7.02 11.27 10.25
CA PHE A 89 -7.90 12.36 9.84
C PHE A 89 -9.32 12.23 10.39
N GLY A 90 -9.65 11.09 11.01
CA GLY A 90 -10.99 10.81 11.53
C GLY A 90 -12.05 10.76 10.44
N ILE A 91 -11.68 10.25 9.24
CA ILE A 91 -12.59 10.21 8.09
C ILE A 91 -13.26 8.85 8.02
N ASP A 92 -14.58 8.86 8.01
CA ASP A 92 -15.42 7.71 7.73
C ASP A 92 -15.84 7.72 6.26
N VAL A 93 -15.69 6.56 5.59
CA VAL A 93 -16.06 6.36 4.19
C VAL A 93 -17.24 5.41 4.04
N GLU A 94 -17.84 4.96 5.14
CA GLU A 94 -18.98 4.05 5.11
C GLU A 94 -20.15 4.66 4.31
N GLY A 95 -20.68 3.87 3.38
CA GLY A 95 -21.78 4.27 2.53
C GLY A 95 -21.45 5.28 1.42
N LEU A 96 -20.22 5.79 1.35
CA LEU A 96 -19.81 6.75 0.31
C LEU A 96 -19.48 6.05 -1.00
N VAL A 97 -19.73 6.76 -2.10
CA VAL A 97 -19.16 6.45 -3.41
C VAL A 97 -17.82 7.17 -3.52
N MET A 98 -16.75 6.45 -3.81
CA MET A 98 -15.38 6.96 -3.81
C MET A 98 -14.76 6.94 -5.20
N LEU A 99 -13.83 7.86 -5.45
CA LEU A 99 -12.95 7.85 -6.62
C LEU A 99 -11.53 7.49 -6.15
N ASP A 100 -10.94 6.43 -6.69
CA ASP A 100 -9.53 6.05 -6.49
C ASP A 100 -8.73 6.36 -7.76
N ALA A 101 -7.98 7.45 -7.73
CA ALA A 101 -7.16 7.93 -8.85
C ALA A 101 -5.74 7.37 -8.78
N GLY A 102 -5.39 6.51 -9.73
CA GLY A 102 -4.13 5.75 -9.73
C GLY A 102 -4.25 4.46 -8.92
N SER A 103 -5.29 3.69 -9.16
CA SER A 103 -5.64 2.51 -8.36
C SER A 103 -4.60 1.39 -8.40
N SER A 104 -3.81 1.27 -9.48
CA SER A 104 -2.76 0.25 -9.65
C SER A 104 -3.27 -1.16 -9.29
N THR A 105 -2.66 -1.84 -8.30
CA THR A 105 -3.08 -3.16 -7.83
C THR A 105 -4.35 -3.13 -6.96
N GLY A 106 -4.88 -1.95 -6.63
CA GLY A 106 -6.12 -1.80 -5.87
C GLY A 106 -5.94 -1.68 -4.35
N GLY A 107 -4.76 -1.28 -3.87
CA GLY A 107 -4.52 -1.16 -2.44
C GLY A 107 -5.42 -0.14 -1.75
N PHE A 108 -5.59 1.05 -2.34
CA PHE A 108 -6.50 2.07 -1.82
C PHE A 108 -7.95 1.63 -1.99
N THR A 109 -8.32 1.09 -3.14
CA THR A 109 -9.65 0.53 -3.40
C THR A 109 -10.03 -0.54 -2.35
N ASP A 110 -9.16 -1.52 -2.08
CA ASP A 110 -9.40 -2.58 -1.08
C ASP A 110 -9.57 -1.99 0.33
N CYS A 111 -8.78 -0.97 0.68
CA CYS A 111 -8.93 -0.26 1.94
C CYS A 111 -10.31 0.41 2.05
N LEU A 112 -10.74 1.15 1.03
CA LEU A 112 -12.05 1.80 1.00
C LEU A 112 -13.20 0.78 1.12
N LEU A 113 -13.11 -0.34 0.40
CA LEU A 113 -14.12 -1.41 0.45
C LEU A 113 -14.21 -2.05 1.83
N GLN A 114 -13.07 -2.28 2.51
CA GLN A 114 -13.02 -2.83 3.86
C GLN A 114 -13.54 -1.84 4.92
N HIS A 115 -13.46 -0.53 4.65
CA HIS A 115 -14.05 0.53 5.48
C HIS A 115 -15.50 0.88 5.07
N GLY A 116 -16.18 0.02 4.33
CA GLY A 116 -17.61 0.14 4.09
C GLY A 116 -18.01 1.09 2.93
N ALA A 117 -17.10 1.48 2.05
CA ALA A 117 -17.45 2.25 0.87
C ALA A 117 -18.55 1.54 0.06
N LYS A 118 -19.58 2.31 -0.35
CA LYS A 118 -20.73 1.81 -1.13
C LYS A 118 -20.33 1.40 -2.54
N ALA A 119 -19.45 2.19 -3.16
CA ALA A 119 -18.86 1.89 -4.46
C ALA A 119 -17.53 2.63 -4.60
N VAL A 120 -16.63 2.11 -5.46
CA VAL A 120 -15.34 2.74 -5.76
C VAL A 120 -15.10 2.73 -7.26
N HIS A 121 -14.97 3.92 -7.84
CA HIS A 121 -14.43 4.10 -9.19
C HIS A 121 -12.91 3.97 -9.17
N SER A 122 -12.38 2.85 -9.64
CA SER A 122 -10.93 2.60 -9.69
C SER A 122 -10.38 2.99 -11.04
N VAL A 123 -9.62 4.09 -11.09
CA VAL A 123 -9.10 4.69 -12.33
C VAL A 123 -7.60 4.49 -12.43
N ASP A 124 -7.13 3.92 -13.54
CA ASP A 124 -5.69 3.76 -13.83
C ASP A 124 -5.40 3.81 -15.33
N VAL A 125 -4.22 4.35 -15.68
CA VAL A 125 -3.72 4.34 -17.07
C VAL A 125 -3.28 2.94 -17.52
N GLY A 126 -2.99 2.06 -16.57
CA GLY A 126 -2.62 0.68 -16.82
C GLY A 126 -3.80 -0.18 -17.25
N PHE A 127 -3.49 -1.42 -17.56
CA PHE A 127 -4.48 -2.42 -17.94
C PHE A 127 -4.23 -3.73 -17.20
N ASN A 128 -5.29 -4.31 -16.63
CA ASN A 128 -5.26 -5.57 -15.88
C ASN A 128 -4.29 -5.57 -14.68
N LEU A 129 -4.18 -4.40 -14.01
CA LEU A 129 -3.32 -4.23 -12.84
C LEU A 129 -4.05 -4.59 -11.54
N LEU A 130 -5.35 -4.33 -11.45
CA LEU A 130 -6.15 -4.60 -10.26
C LEU A 130 -6.07 -6.08 -9.88
N ASP A 131 -5.82 -6.34 -8.60
CA ASP A 131 -5.92 -7.67 -8.02
C ASP A 131 -7.31 -8.27 -8.28
N TYR A 132 -7.36 -9.59 -8.53
CA TYR A 132 -8.61 -10.28 -8.85
C TYR A 132 -9.67 -10.13 -7.75
N LYS A 133 -9.28 -10.14 -6.48
CA LYS A 133 -10.19 -9.94 -5.34
C LYS A 133 -10.90 -8.58 -5.44
N VAL A 134 -10.16 -7.52 -5.75
CA VAL A 134 -10.68 -6.16 -5.88
C VAL A 134 -11.52 -6.03 -7.16
N ARG A 135 -10.99 -6.50 -8.28
CA ARG A 135 -11.66 -6.45 -9.59
C ARG A 135 -13.02 -7.18 -9.59
N SER A 136 -13.15 -8.27 -8.83
CA SER A 136 -14.36 -9.08 -8.78
C SER A 136 -15.40 -8.58 -7.76
N ASP A 137 -15.09 -7.59 -6.93
CA ASP A 137 -16.05 -7.00 -6.01
C ASP A 137 -17.08 -6.16 -6.77
N ARG A 138 -18.36 -6.43 -6.55
CA ARG A 138 -19.47 -5.77 -7.25
C ARG A 138 -19.58 -4.27 -7.02
N ARG A 139 -18.89 -3.77 -5.99
CA ARG A 139 -18.83 -2.35 -5.65
C ARG A 139 -17.75 -1.60 -6.43
N VAL A 140 -16.88 -2.31 -7.17
CA VAL A 140 -15.78 -1.71 -7.93
C VAL A 140 -16.21 -1.44 -9.37
N ILE A 141 -16.07 -0.19 -9.78
CA ILE A 141 -16.30 0.26 -11.16
C ILE A 141 -14.92 0.55 -11.76
N VAL A 142 -14.50 -0.30 -12.71
CA VAL A 142 -13.14 -0.30 -13.24
C VAL A 142 -13.03 0.63 -14.45
N HIS A 143 -12.09 1.58 -14.40
CA HIS A 143 -11.74 2.48 -15.50
C HIS A 143 -10.24 2.30 -15.83
N GLU A 144 -9.95 1.30 -16.64
CA GLU A 144 -8.57 1.02 -17.10
C GLU A 144 -8.22 1.74 -18.40
N LYS A 145 -6.91 1.91 -18.66
CA LYS A 145 -6.39 2.71 -19.77
C LYS A 145 -6.95 4.14 -19.78
N GLN A 146 -7.32 4.62 -18.60
CA GLN A 146 -7.95 5.91 -18.42
C GLN A 146 -7.01 6.86 -17.67
N ASN A 147 -6.62 7.95 -18.33
CA ASN A 147 -5.89 9.02 -17.64
C ASN A 147 -6.88 9.83 -16.81
N ILE A 148 -6.62 9.95 -15.50
CA ILE A 148 -7.45 10.74 -14.60
C ILE A 148 -7.66 12.17 -15.10
N MET A 149 -6.66 12.77 -15.73
CA MET A 149 -6.71 14.15 -16.24
C MET A 149 -7.61 14.35 -17.47
N THR A 150 -8.08 13.27 -18.07
CA THR A 150 -9.02 13.32 -19.21
C THR A 150 -10.36 12.70 -18.88
N LEU A 151 -10.50 12.22 -17.63
CA LEU A 151 -11.79 11.70 -17.15
C LEU A 151 -12.74 12.86 -16.92
N SER A 152 -13.98 12.70 -17.35
CA SER A 152 -15.03 13.68 -17.12
C SER A 152 -16.01 13.19 -16.06
N LYS A 153 -16.73 14.13 -15.44
CA LYS A 153 -17.69 13.86 -14.38
C LYS A 153 -18.86 12.99 -14.86
N GLU A 154 -19.25 13.13 -16.13
CA GLU A 154 -20.31 12.38 -16.78
C GLU A 154 -20.00 10.89 -16.95
N ALA A 155 -18.71 10.52 -16.90
CA ALA A 155 -18.26 9.13 -16.96
C ALA A 155 -18.33 8.43 -15.61
N LEU A 156 -18.65 9.14 -14.52
CA LEU A 156 -18.67 8.65 -13.14
C LEU A 156 -20.12 8.47 -12.65
N GLU A 157 -20.67 7.30 -12.90
CA GLU A 157 -22.02 6.92 -12.42
C GLU A 157 -21.91 5.68 -11.51
N PRO A 158 -22.34 5.73 -10.24
CA PRO A 158 -22.86 6.91 -9.50
C PRO A 158 -21.76 7.95 -9.20
N LEU A 159 -22.18 9.23 -9.08
CA LEU A 159 -21.23 10.32 -8.83
C LEU A 159 -20.46 10.13 -7.51
N PRO A 160 -19.12 10.21 -7.50
CA PRO A 160 -18.33 10.07 -6.27
C PRO A 160 -18.58 11.21 -5.29
N ASN A 161 -18.67 10.87 -4.01
CA ASN A 161 -18.74 11.84 -2.91
C ASN A 161 -17.37 12.48 -2.63
N ALA A 162 -16.31 11.70 -2.73
CA ALA A 162 -14.96 12.11 -2.41
C ALA A 162 -13.91 11.27 -3.15
N ALA A 163 -12.64 11.64 -3.06
CA ALA A 163 -11.58 10.95 -3.77
C ALA A 163 -10.39 10.59 -2.87
N VAL A 164 -9.66 9.58 -3.32
CA VAL A 164 -8.29 9.28 -2.91
C VAL A 164 -7.40 9.24 -4.14
N ALA A 165 -6.09 9.54 -3.99
CA ALA A 165 -5.17 9.53 -5.11
C ALA A 165 -3.77 9.03 -4.72
N ASP A 166 -3.25 8.08 -5.50
CA ASP A 166 -1.87 7.60 -5.46
C ASP A 166 -1.25 7.68 -6.87
N LEU A 167 -0.98 8.90 -7.34
CA LEU A 167 -0.46 9.14 -8.68
C LEU A 167 1.04 8.89 -8.75
N SER A 168 1.51 8.28 -9.85
CA SER A 168 2.92 8.05 -10.12
C SER A 168 3.40 8.90 -11.29
N PHE A 169 4.67 9.34 -11.24
CA PHE A 169 5.33 10.13 -12.28
C PHE A 169 4.66 11.48 -12.58
N ARG A 170 3.90 12.01 -11.61
CA ARG A 170 3.17 13.25 -11.75
C ARG A 170 3.17 14.03 -10.43
N SER A 171 3.34 15.36 -10.53
CA SER A 171 3.06 16.28 -9.44
C SER A 171 1.57 16.30 -9.10
N ILE A 172 1.26 16.55 -7.83
CA ILE A 172 -0.12 16.76 -7.37
C ILE A 172 -0.70 18.07 -7.92
N LYS A 173 0.16 19.02 -8.33
CA LYS A 173 -0.23 20.27 -8.96
C LYS A 173 -1.09 20.03 -10.21
N GLY A 174 -2.19 20.71 -10.32
CA GLY A 174 -3.21 20.55 -11.37
C GLY A 174 -4.02 19.26 -11.25
N ALA A 175 -3.45 18.18 -10.70
CA ALA A 175 -4.17 16.93 -10.50
C ALA A 175 -5.19 17.04 -9.36
N ALA A 176 -4.80 17.66 -8.24
CA ALA A 176 -5.69 17.86 -7.10
C ALA A 176 -6.93 18.69 -7.49
N SER A 177 -6.74 19.77 -8.22
CA SER A 177 -7.84 20.60 -8.72
C SER A 177 -8.80 19.82 -9.58
N HIS A 178 -8.29 19.11 -10.58
CA HIS A 178 -9.12 18.31 -11.48
C HIS A 178 -9.89 17.19 -10.75
N ILE A 179 -9.24 16.47 -9.84
CA ILE A 179 -9.89 15.39 -9.06
C ILE A 179 -11.00 15.96 -8.16
N LEU A 180 -10.78 17.11 -7.52
CA LEU A 180 -11.81 17.79 -6.71
C LEU A 180 -13.01 18.18 -7.55
N ASP A 181 -12.82 18.65 -8.79
CA ASP A 181 -13.92 18.98 -9.71
C ASP A 181 -14.75 17.74 -10.07
N LEU A 182 -14.12 16.55 -10.20
CA LEU A 182 -14.81 15.30 -10.48
C LEU A 182 -15.76 14.85 -9.35
N VAL A 183 -15.43 15.19 -8.09
CA VAL A 183 -16.21 14.80 -6.90
C VAL A 183 -17.05 15.94 -6.30
N GLY A 184 -17.18 17.06 -7.00
CA GLY A 184 -17.97 18.19 -6.53
C GLY A 184 -17.38 18.88 -5.29
N ASP A 185 -16.06 19.02 -5.24
CA ASP A 185 -15.31 19.81 -4.25
C ASP A 185 -15.45 19.36 -2.77
N THR A 186 -15.76 18.10 -2.50
CA THR A 186 -15.91 17.63 -1.12
C THR A 186 -14.56 17.50 -0.40
N TRP A 187 -13.78 16.48 -0.74
CA TRP A 187 -12.41 16.29 -0.27
C TRP A 187 -11.63 15.26 -1.10
N LEU A 188 -10.32 15.38 -1.03
CA LEU A 188 -9.36 14.46 -1.62
C LEU A 188 -8.30 14.09 -0.58
N ILE A 189 -8.07 12.79 -0.34
CA ILE A 189 -6.84 12.33 0.32
C ILE A 189 -5.83 11.99 -0.76
N ALA A 190 -4.76 12.78 -0.87
CA ALA A 190 -3.72 12.58 -1.87
C ALA A 190 -2.42 12.06 -1.23
N LEU A 191 -1.80 11.05 -1.86
CA LEU A 191 -0.44 10.65 -1.54
C LEU A 191 0.53 11.62 -2.22
N VAL A 192 1.11 12.50 -1.43
CA VAL A 192 2.17 13.43 -1.86
C VAL A 192 3.50 12.68 -1.88
N LYS A 193 4.15 12.68 -3.02
CA LYS A 193 5.43 12.02 -3.26
C LYS A 193 6.49 13.09 -3.57
N PRO A 194 7.24 13.57 -2.57
CA PRO A 194 8.17 14.67 -2.75
C PRO A 194 9.13 14.49 -3.93
N GLN A 195 9.53 13.26 -4.23
CA GLN A 195 10.41 12.98 -5.37
C GLN A 195 9.80 13.33 -6.75
N PHE A 196 8.48 13.51 -6.85
CA PHE A 196 7.79 13.96 -8.06
C PHE A 196 7.42 15.45 -8.01
N GLU A 197 7.69 16.09 -6.89
CA GLU A 197 7.41 17.50 -6.62
C GLU A 197 8.68 18.36 -6.63
N VAL A 198 9.87 17.74 -6.69
CA VAL A 198 11.16 18.46 -6.72
C VAL A 198 11.16 19.46 -7.87
N PRO A 199 11.49 20.73 -7.62
CA PRO A 199 11.52 21.75 -8.65
C PRO A 199 12.50 21.40 -9.79
N LYS A 200 12.12 21.72 -11.04
CA LYS A 200 12.91 21.39 -12.24
C LYS A 200 14.31 22.00 -12.30
N TRP A 201 14.57 23.05 -11.52
CA TRP A 201 15.88 23.69 -11.43
C TRP A 201 16.90 22.89 -10.61
N GLN A 202 16.45 21.84 -9.88
CA GLN A 202 17.33 20.98 -9.10
C GLN A 202 18.10 20.04 -10.05
N GLU A 203 19.25 20.49 -10.52
CA GLU A 203 20.18 19.67 -11.27
C GLU A 203 20.73 18.54 -10.38
N ASN A 204 20.94 17.34 -10.94
CA ASN A 204 21.47 16.17 -10.24
C ASN A 204 20.49 15.48 -9.26
N PHE A 205 19.19 15.62 -9.42
CA PHE A 205 18.23 14.83 -8.65
C PHE A 205 18.04 13.42 -9.25
N PHE A 206 18.40 12.38 -8.48
CA PHE A 206 18.36 10.97 -8.92
C PHE A 206 17.12 10.20 -8.43
N GLY A 207 16.04 10.87 -8.07
CA GLY A 207 14.77 10.26 -7.70
C GLY A 207 14.65 9.79 -6.25
N VAL A 208 15.62 10.10 -5.39
CA VAL A 208 15.56 9.89 -3.93
C VAL A 208 15.94 11.18 -3.22
N ILE A 209 15.11 11.63 -2.28
CA ILE A 209 15.40 12.80 -1.44
C ILE A 209 15.98 12.28 -0.12
N GLU A 210 17.28 12.44 0.06
CA GLU A 210 18.02 12.12 1.29
C GLU A 210 18.28 13.37 2.14
N ASP A 211 18.40 14.54 1.50
CA ASP A 211 18.63 15.80 2.15
C ASP A 211 17.34 16.36 2.77
N SER A 212 17.37 16.62 4.07
CA SER A 212 16.24 17.17 4.82
C SER A 212 15.84 18.58 4.36
N LYS A 213 16.83 19.39 3.94
CA LYS A 213 16.58 20.75 3.44
C LYS A 213 15.84 20.70 2.10
N LEU A 214 16.28 19.82 1.17
CA LEU A 214 15.60 19.62 -0.10
C LEU A 214 14.17 19.10 0.11
N LEU A 215 13.96 18.22 1.11
CA LEU A 215 12.62 17.74 1.46
C LEU A 215 11.73 18.90 1.92
N GLU A 216 12.23 19.76 2.82
CA GLU A 216 11.50 20.91 3.32
C GLU A 216 11.16 21.90 2.20
N GLU A 217 12.14 22.30 1.39
CA GLU A 217 11.93 23.19 0.23
C GLU A 217 10.90 22.61 -0.77
N THR A 218 10.94 21.29 -0.97
CA THR A 218 9.97 20.60 -1.84
C THR A 218 8.56 20.65 -1.25
N LEU A 219 8.40 20.40 0.04
CA LEU A 219 7.10 20.48 0.72
C LEU A 219 6.56 21.93 0.74
N GLU A 220 7.42 22.93 0.94
CA GLU A 220 7.02 24.35 0.77
C GLU A 220 6.47 24.61 -0.63
N SER A 221 7.15 24.13 -1.66
CA SER A 221 6.69 24.25 -3.05
C SER A 221 5.33 23.58 -3.28
N VAL A 222 5.11 22.39 -2.68
CA VAL A 222 3.81 21.71 -2.72
C VAL A 222 2.72 22.59 -2.10
N PHE A 223 2.98 23.15 -0.90
CA PHE A 223 2.04 24.04 -0.22
C PHE A 223 1.69 25.24 -1.08
N ASP A 224 2.71 25.93 -1.63
CA ASP A 224 2.52 27.13 -2.45
C ASP A 224 1.76 26.83 -3.74
N ASN A 225 2.05 25.70 -4.40
CA ASN A 225 1.34 25.27 -5.60
C ASN A 225 -0.15 25.00 -5.32
N LEU A 226 -0.48 24.29 -4.23
CA LEU A 226 -1.87 24.02 -3.85
C LEU A 226 -2.60 25.31 -3.49
N THR A 227 -1.95 26.22 -2.76
CA THR A 227 -2.54 27.54 -2.39
C THR A 227 -2.84 28.38 -3.64
N GLN A 228 -1.96 28.36 -4.66
CA GLN A 228 -2.21 29.05 -5.95
C GLN A 228 -3.41 28.47 -6.70
N GLU A 229 -3.75 27.22 -6.48
CA GLU A 229 -4.93 26.55 -7.05
C GLU A 229 -6.18 26.67 -6.15
N GLU A 230 -6.13 27.50 -5.11
CA GLU A 230 -7.20 27.67 -4.11
C GLU A 230 -7.56 26.36 -3.40
N ILE A 231 -6.57 25.50 -3.20
CA ILE A 231 -6.70 24.23 -2.47
C ILE A 231 -6.01 24.35 -1.12
N GLY A 232 -6.79 24.15 -0.06
CA GLY A 232 -6.30 24.13 1.31
C GLY A 232 -5.92 22.73 1.77
N ILE A 233 -4.88 22.65 2.61
CA ILE A 233 -4.47 21.43 3.31
C ILE A 233 -5.15 21.45 4.68
N TYR A 234 -6.00 20.47 4.96
CA TYR A 234 -6.80 20.36 6.19
C TYR A 234 -6.20 19.38 7.21
N ASN A 235 -5.41 18.45 6.74
CA ASN A 235 -4.61 17.56 7.56
C ASN A 235 -3.47 16.95 6.72
N ALA A 236 -2.40 16.50 7.38
CA ALA A 236 -1.32 15.78 6.74
C ALA A 236 -0.70 14.77 7.72
N VAL A 237 -0.26 13.63 7.19
CA VAL A 237 0.43 12.61 7.97
C VAL A 237 1.50 11.92 7.14
N LYS A 238 2.63 11.62 7.77
CA LYS A 238 3.68 10.83 7.15
C LYS A 238 3.18 9.41 6.88
N SER A 239 3.42 8.90 5.69
CA SER A 239 3.10 7.52 5.33
C SER A 239 3.81 6.53 6.28
N PRO A 240 3.11 5.51 6.81
CA PRO A 240 3.73 4.49 7.65
C PRO A 240 4.71 3.61 6.89
N ILE A 241 4.66 3.66 5.56
CA ILE A 241 5.48 2.83 4.67
C ILE A 241 6.21 3.74 3.70
N LYS A 242 7.52 3.52 3.57
CA LYS A 242 8.32 4.20 2.58
C LYS A 242 7.92 3.82 1.15
N GLY A 243 7.99 4.80 0.25
CA GLY A 243 7.75 4.62 -1.17
C GLY A 243 8.85 3.82 -1.87
N HIS A 244 8.77 3.77 -3.19
CA HIS A 244 9.79 3.14 -4.03
C HIS A 244 11.17 3.77 -3.78
N LYS A 245 12.21 2.95 -3.75
CA LYS A 245 13.60 3.35 -3.44
C LYS A 245 13.80 4.00 -2.05
N GLY A 246 12.83 3.85 -1.13
CA GLY A 246 12.96 4.34 0.25
C GLY A 246 12.54 5.79 0.48
N ASN A 247 11.95 6.46 -0.51
CA ASN A 247 11.42 7.82 -0.35
C ASN A 247 10.40 7.93 0.77
N THR A 248 10.44 9.05 1.48
CA THR A 248 9.37 9.43 2.41
C THR A 248 8.21 10.00 1.62
N GLU A 249 7.00 9.56 1.95
CA GLU A 249 5.76 10.00 1.32
C GLU A 249 4.78 10.48 2.40
N PHE A 250 3.82 11.31 2.02
CA PHE A 250 2.86 11.91 2.94
C PHE A 250 1.45 11.79 2.37
N LEU A 251 0.47 11.62 3.25
CA LEU A 251 -0.93 11.74 2.86
C LEU A 251 -1.44 13.10 3.33
N ALA A 252 -2.13 13.82 2.44
CA ALA A 252 -2.70 15.12 2.73
C ALA A 252 -4.20 15.11 2.45
N LEU A 253 -4.99 15.66 3.39
CA LEU A 253 -6.40 15.93 3.21
C LEU A 253 -6.57 17.30 2.57
N LEU A 254 -7.06 17.32 1.36
CA LEU A 254 -7.20 18.49 0.50
C LEU A 254 -8.68 18.83 0.27
N LYS A 255 -9.02 20.13 0.30
CA LYS A 255 -10.35 20.65 -0.06
C LYS A 255 -10.19 22.01 -0.74
N ARG A 256 -11.22 22.47 -1.45
CA ARG A 256 -11.27 23.86 -1.92
C ARG A 256 -11.25 24.84 -0.75
N GLY A 257 -10.64 26.00 -0.94
CA GLY A 257 -10.46 27.04 0.05
C GLY A 257 -9.11 26.98 0.76
N VAL A 258 -8.94 27.79 1.82
CA VAL A 258 -7.69 27.91 2.58
C VAL A 258 -7.92 27.42 4.01
N ASN A 259 -7.01 26.64 4.55
CA ASN A 259 -7.08 26.21 5.94
C ASN A 259 -5.73 26.36 6.67
N TRP A 260 -4.83 25.35 6.57
CA TRP A 260 -3.55 25.42 7.26
C TRP A 260 -2.63 26.49 6.67
N ASN A 261 -1.79 27.09 7.51
CA ASN A 261 -0.64 27.84 7.02
C ASN A 261 0.54 26.88 6.74
N LYS A 262 1.55 27.39 6.04
CA LYS A 262 2.72 26.64 5.63
C LYS A 262 3.45 26.00 6.81
N GLU A 263 3.63 26.74 7.91
CA GLU A 263 4.34 26.27 9.11
C GLU A 263 3.64 25.05 9.73
N THR A 264 2.31 25.08 9.84
CA THR A 264 1.52 23.95 10.36
C THR A 264 1.67 22.72 9.49
N PHE A 265 1.63 22.88 8.15
CA PHE A 265 1.82 21.79 7.21
C PHE A 265 3.21 21.18 7.33
N LEU A 266 4.26 22.00 7.36
CA LEU A 266 5.64 21.52 7.48
C LEU A 266 5.86 20.78 8.81
N LYS A 267 5.31 21.30 9.92
CA LYS A 267 5.37 20.60 11.21
C LYS A 267 4.73 19.23 11.17
N ALA A 268 3.57 19.09 10.54
CA ALA A 268 2.88 17.79 10.42
C ALA A 268 3.65 16.77 9.55
N CYS A 269 4.46 17.23 8.60
CA CYS A 269 5.23 16.37 7.71
C CYS A 269 6.61 16.00 8.27
N LEU A 270 7.29 16.94 8.97
CA LEU A 270 8.70 16.79 9.32
C LEU A 270 8.94 16.31 10.76
N PHE A 271 7.96 16.50 11.65
CA PHE A 271 8.04 16.17 13.08
C PHE A 271 6.92 15.23 13.51
#